data_00a54d21c7a695397e8a4f473fe78026
#
_entry.id   00a54d21c7a695397e8a4f473fe78026
#
_cell.length_a   1.000
_cell.length_b   1.000
_cell.length_c   1.000
_cell.angle_alpha   90.00
_cell.angle_beta   90.00
_cell.angle_gamma   90.00
#
_symmetry.space_group_name_H-M   'P 1'
#
loop_
_entity.id
_entity.type
_entity.pdbx_description
1 polymer ?
#
loop_
_entity_poly.entity_id
_entity_poly.type
_entity_poly.pdbx_seq_one_letter_code
_entity_poly.pdbx_strand_id
1 'polypeptide(L)'
;MNYISLLMGKGLTPYQGEVVFKDPDDAQKPFAPHYEKQIRPLVEGFEGNRIKALKKVRLLTFLLIPVGILAGIILYFILQEGFMSEYDLYFVLAYVCILLLIVGGILGPIGAYDSKVKDKVFPKIFSFFGDFVYDQSGMSSVDRFKSSGIIPSYDQEETEDYIGGEYKGVTIRLTEAHLE
;
A
#
# COMPACT_ATOMS: atom_id res chain seq x y z
N MET A 1 -5.99 8.67 4.77
CA MET A 1 -7.37 9.16 4.50
C MET A 1 -8.34 8.23 5.21
N ASN A 2 -9.34 8.74 5.99
CA ASN A 2 -10.28 7.89 6.69
C ASN A 2 -11.27 7.24 5.67
N TYR A 3 -11.59 5.94 5.83
CA TYR A 3 -12.49 5.18 4.96
C TYR A 3 -13.88 5.82 4.82
N ILE A 4 -14.42 6.36 5.92
CA ILE A 4 -15.69 7.09 5.92
C ILE A 4 -15.63 8.33 5.01
N SER A 5 -14.52 9.06 5.01
CA SER A 5 -14.36 10.23 4.16
C SER A 5 -14.30 9.87 2.67
N LEU A 6 -13.75 8.69 2.33
CA LEU A 6 -13.77 8.15 0.97
C LEU A 6 -15.20 7.82 0.52
N LEU A 7 -15.99 7.17 1.38
CA LEU A 7 -17.39 6.87 1.08
C LEU A 7 -18.22 8.13 0.83
N MET A 8 -17.90 9.21 1.54
CA MET A 8 -18.50 10.53 1.32
C MET A 8 -17.99 11.24 0.05
N GLY A 9 -17.08 10.63 -0.71
CA GLY A 9 -16.53 11.19 -1.96
C GLY A 9 -15.35 12.13 -1.78
N LYS A 10 -14.83 12.30 -0.55
CA LYS A 10 -13.60 13.07 -0.31
C LYS A 10 -12.40 12.35 -0.93
N GLY A 11 -11.47 13.10 -1.50
CA GLY A 11 -10.28 12.54 -2.16
C GLY A 11 -10.50 12.03 -3.59
N LEU A 12 -11.72 12.15 -4.15
CA LEU A 12 -12.02 11.82 -5.55
C LEU A 12 -11.69 12.95 -6.54
N THR A 13 -11.27 14.12 -6.03
CA THR A 13 -10.77 15.23 -6.83
C THR A 13 -9.26 15.18 -6.91
N PRO A 14 -8.65 15.59 -8.03
CA PRO A 14 -7.20 15.72 -8.14
C PRO A 14 -6.64 16.65 -7.06
N TYR A 15 -5.45 16.33 -6.56
CA TYR A 15 -4.73 17.24 -5.69
C TYR A 15 -4.28 18.47 -6.50
N GLN A 16 -4.61 19.67 -6.05
CA GLN A 16 -4.28 20.93 -6.71
C GLN A 16 -3.29 21.78 -5.90
N GLY A 17 -2.67 21.22 -4.88
CA GLY A 17 -1.69 21.94 -4.08
C GLY A 17 -0.40 22.19 -4.85
N GLU A 18 0.17 23.39 -4.68
CA GLU A 18 1.51 23.71 -5.14
C GLU A 18 2.54 23.01 -4.23
N VAL A 19 3.49 22.29 -4.83
CA VAL A 19 4.57 21.65 -4.10
C VAL A 19 5.73 22.63 -4.01
N VAL A 20 5.98 23.13 -2.81
CA VAL A 20 7.10 24.03 -2.56
C VAL A 20 8.24 23.20 -1.95
N PHE A 21 9.38 23.16 -2.65
CA PHE A 21 10.60 22.53 -2.15
C PHE A 21 11.45 23.59 -1.47
N LYS A 22 11.94 23.23 -0.28
CA LYS A 22 12.97 24.02 0.43
C LYS A 22 14.26 23.23 0.33
N ASP A 23 15.08 23.55 -0.66
CA ASP A 23 16.39 22.94 -0.78
C ASP A 23 17.28 23.38 0.39
N PRO A 24 18.16 22.50 0.92
CA PRO A 24 19.19 22.90 1.87
C PRO A 24 20.12 23.95 1.28
N ASP A 25 20.62 24.88 2.09
CA ASP A 25 21.48 25.98 1.65
C ASP A 25 22.78 25.50 0.98
N ASP A 26 23.22 24.26 1.28
CA ASP A 26 24.42 23.61 0.74
C ASP A 26 24.11 22.62 -0.41
N ALA A 27 22.90 22.58 -0.92
CA ALA A 27 22.52 21.67 -1.99
C ALA A 27 23.30 21.98 -3.27
N GLN A 28 24.07 21.01 -3.75
CA GLN A 28 24.84 21.14 -5.01
C GLN A 28 23.95 21.27 -6.26
N LYS A 29 22.73 20.72 -6.19
CA LYS A 29 21.72 20.80 -7.24
C LYS A 29 20.35 21.01 -6.62
N PRO A 30 19.54 21.94 -7.13
CA PRO A 30 18.17 22.11 -6.67
C PRO A 30 17.31 20.89 -7.07
N PHE A 31 16.51 20.37 -6.13
CA PHE A 31 15.62 19.23 -6.38
C PHE A 31 14.40 19.59 -7.27
N ALA A 32 13.93 20.83 -7.18
CA ALA A 32 12.75 21.28 -7.89
C ALA A 32 12.77 21.01 -9.41
N PRO A 33 13.84 21.33 -10.18
CA PRO A 33 13.90 21.02 -11.61
C PRO A 33 13.89 19.52 -11.92
N HIS A 34 14.49 18.70 -11.05
CA HIS A 34 14.46 17.24 -11.19
C HIS A 34 13.05 16.69 -10.97
N TYR A 35 12.36 17.18 -9.93
CA TYR A 35 10.98 16.84 -9.65
C TYR A 35 10.06 17.19 -10.83
N GLU A 36 10.12 18.44 -11.31
CA GLU A 36 9.27 18.91 -12.41
C GLU A 36 9.46 18.10 -13.69
N LYS A 37 10.70 17.71 -14.00
CA LYS A 37 11.02 17.02 -15.25
C LYS A 37 10.77 15.51 -15.19
N GLN A 38 11.06 14.85 -14.06
CA GLN A 38 11.09 13.39 -13.98
C GLN A 38 10.01 12.78 -13.09
N ILE A 39 9.60 13.48 -12.03
CA ILE A 39 8.70 12.92 -11.02
C ILE A 39 7.27 13.40 -11.25
N ARG A 40 7.07 14.70 -11.44
CA ARG A 40 5.75 15.29 -11.64
C ARG A 40 4.92 14.63 -12.73
N PRO A 41 5.43 14.34 -13.95
CA PRO A 41 4.63 13.70 -15.00
C PRO A 41 4.18 12.29 -14.61
N LEU A 42 4.99 11.56 -13.81
CA LEU A 42 4.61 10.25 -13.27
C LEU A 42 3.50 10.39 -12.24
N VAL A 43 3.65 11.31 -11.30
CA VAL A 43 2.66 11.54 -10.23
C VAL A 43 1.31 11.97 -10.83
N GLU A 44 1.32 12.89 -11.80
CA GLU A 44 0.10 13.31 -12.51
C GLU A 44 -0.54 12.15 -13.27
N GLY A 45 0.26 11.30 -13.92
CA GLY A 45 -0.22 10.09 -14.58
C GLY A 45 -0.85 9.07 -13.60
N PHE A 46 -0.29 8.96 -12.40
CA PHE A 46 -0.83 8.11 -11.34
C PHE A 46 -2.09 8.68 -10.70
N GLU A 47 -2.23 10.00 -10.61
CA GLU A 47 -3.40 10.62 -9.98
C GLU A 47 -4.72 10.19 -10.64
N GLY A 48 -4.75 10.12 -11.96
CA GLY A 48 -5.89 9.58 -12.69
C GLY A 48 -6.21 8.13 -12.32
N ASN A 49 -5.19 7.31 -12.13
CA ASN A 49 -5.35 5.91 -11.71
C ASN A 49 -5.80 5.80 -10.25
N ARG A 50 -5.27 6.66 -9.36
CA ARG A 50 -5.71 6.77 -7.97
C ARG A 50 -7.21 7.04 -7.88
N ILE A 51 -7.68 8.04 -8.61
CA ILE A 51 -9.11 8.40 -8.63
C ILE A 51 -9.97 7.25 -9.16
N LYS A 52 -9.52 6.54 -10.21
CA LYS A 52 -10.21 5.36 -10.73
C LYS A 52 -10.27 4.24 -9.71
N ALA A 53 -9.16 3.95 -9.02
CA ALA A 53 -9.11 2.94 -7.96
C ALA A 53 -10.06 3.28 -6.81
N LEU A 54 -10.04 4.54 -6.33
CA LEU A 54 -10.93 5.00 -5.26
C LEU A 54 -12.42 4.95 -5.67
N LYS A 55 -12.74 5.33 -6.91
CA LYS A 55 -14.13 5.19 -7.43
C LYS A 55 -14.56 3.74 -7.48
N LYS A 56 -13.67 2.83 -7.91
CA LYS A 56 -13.93 1.38 -7.93
C LYS A 56 -14.18 0.84 -6.53
N VAL A 57 -13.32 1.18 -5.56
CA VAL A 57 -13.49 0.79 -4.15
C VAL A 57 -14.84 1.25 -3.62
N ARG A 58 -15.17 2.52 -3.83
CA ARG A 58 -16.45 3.09 -3.39
C ARG A 58 -17.64 2.35 -4.00
N LEU A 59 -17.62 2.10 -5.32
CA LEU A 59 -18.68 1.36 -6.01
C LEU A 59 -18.82 -0.06 -5.45
N LEU A 60 -17.70 -0.78 -5.31
CA LEU A 60 -17.69 -2.15 -4.77
C LEU A 60 -18.22 -2.18 -3.33
N THR A 61 -17.85 -1.21 -2.50
CA THR A 61 -18.36 -1.10 -1.13
C THR A 61 -19.87 -0.97 -1.11
N PHE A 62 -20.45 -0.07 -1.91
CA PHE A 62 -21.90 0.12 -1.97
C PHE A 62 -22.65 -1.10 -2.54
N LEU A 63 -22.03 -1.89 -3.41
CA LEU A 63 -22.63 -3.10 -3.96
C LEU A 63 -22.45 -4.31 -3.04
N LEU A 64 -21.25 -4.53 -2.52
CA LEU A 64 -20.91 -5.79 -1.86
C LEU A 64 -21.30 -5.82 -0.38
N ILE A 65 -21.28 -4.69 0.33
CA ILE A 65 -21.70 -4.67 1.74
C ILE A 65 -23.17 -5.05 1.90
N PRO A 66 -24.15 -4.50 1.14
CA PRO A 66 -25.53 -4.92 1.24
C PRO A 66 -25.71 -6.42 0.89
N VAL A 67 -24.97 -6.94 -0.11
CA VAL A 67 -25.00 -8.37 -0.46
C VAL A 67 -24.50 -9.22 0.71
N GLY A 68 -23.40 -8.82 1.37
CA GLY A 68 -22.89 -9.52 2.55
C GLY A 68 -23.89 -9.52 3.71
N ILE A 69 -24.53 -8.39 3.97
CA ILE A 69 -25.58 -8.29 5.01
C ILE A 69 -26.78 -9.19 4.68
N LEU A 70 -27.27 -9.15 3.43
CA LEU A 70 -28.38 -9.99 3.00
C LEU A 70 -28.05 -11.48 3.13
N ALA A 71 -26.86 -11.89 2.69
CA ALA A 71 -26.38 -13.26 2.83
C ALA A 71 -26.31 -13.70 4.31
N GLY A 72 -25.88 -12.81 5.21
CA GLY A 72 -25.84 -13.06 6.66
C GLY A 72 -27.24 -13.23 7.26
N ILE A 73 -28.20 -12.42 6.81
CA ILE A 73 -29.61 -12.54 7.24
C ILE A 73 -30.18 -13.90 6.77
N ILE A 74 -29.94 -14.28 5.52
CA ILE A 74 -30.40 -15.56 4.97
C ILE A 74 -29.77 -16.72 5.77
N LEU A 75 -28.47 -16.67 6.03
CA LEU A 75 -27.79 -17.68 6.85
C LEU A 75 -28.40 -17.77 8.25
N TYR A 76 -28.67 -16.64 8.90
CA TYR A 76 -29.31 -16.59 10.21
C TYR A 76 -30.65 -17.35 10.23
N PHE A 77 -31.52 -17.13 9.24
CA PHE A 77 -32.80 -17.84 9.13
C PHE A 77 -32.64 -19.33 8.87
N ILE A 78 -31.67 -19.73 8.02
CA ILE A 78 -31.39 -21.15 7.74
C ILE A 78 -30.98 -21.87 9.03
N LEU A 79 -30.09 -21.27 9.84
CA LEU A 79 -29.59 -21.87 11.08
C LEU A 79 -30.68 -21.92 12.17
N GLN A 80 -31.64 -20.97 12.18
CA GLN A 80 -32.68 -20.90 13.19
C GLN A 80 -33.78 -21.96 13.02
N GLU A 81 -34.08 -22.38 11.78
CA GLU A 81 -35.15 -23.35 11.49
C GLU A 81 -34.76 -24.81 11.83
N GLY A 82 -33.52 -25.08 12.26
CA GLY A 82 -33.08 -26.43 12.65
C GLY A 82 -33.11 -27.47 11.51
N PHE A 83 -33.26 -27.00 10.28
CA PHE A 83 -33.52 -27.85 9.11
C PHE A 83 -32.29 -28.63 8.64
N MET A 84 -31.04 -28.27 9.08
CA MET A 84 -29.81 -28.77 8.45
C MET A 84 -28.64 -28.98 9.42
N SER A 85 -28.80 -29.68 10.52
CA SER A 85 -27.73 -29.86 11.53
C SER A 85 -26.40 -30.43 10.99
N GLU A 86 -26.43 -31.24 9.92
CA GLU A 86 -25.22 -31.82 9.32
C GLU A 86 -24.53 -30.88 8.33
N TYR A 87 -25.24 -29.89 7.77
CA TYR A 87 -24.73 -28.98 6.73
C TYR A 87 -24.44 -27.54 7.24
N ASP A 88 -24.78 -27.24 8.48
CA ASP A 88 -24.62 -25.90 9.08
C ASP A 88 -23.18 -25.38 8.93
N LEU A 89 -22.19 -26.26 9.15
CA LEU A 89 -20.79 -25.92 8.99
C LEU A 89 -20.45 -25.45 7.56
N TYR A 90 -20.99 -26.12 6.55
CA TYR A 90 -20.72 -25.76 5.15
C TYR A 90 -21.31 -24.40 4.78
N PHE A 91 -22.50 -24.07 5.29
CA PHE A 91 -23.13 -22.76 5.08
C PHE A 91 -22.34 -21.66 5.76
N VAL A 92 -21.87 -21.87 6.98
CA VAL A 92 -21.00 -20.92 7.69
C VAL A 92 -19.68 -20.73 6.94
N LEU A 93 -19.03 -21.80 6.47
CA LEU A 93 -17.80 -21.71 5.69
C LEU A 93 -18.03 -20.95 4.37
N ALA A 94 -19.12 -21.24 3.65
CA ALA A 94 -19.46 -20.52 2.43
C ALA A 94 -19.66 -19.02 2.68
N TYR A 95 -20.32 -18.65 3.78
CA TYR A 95 -20.50 -17.25 4.15
C TYR A 95 -19.15 -16.56 4.47
N VAL A 96 -18.26 -17.22 5.21
CA VAL A 96 -16.92 -16.71 5.48
C VAL A 96 -16.13 -16.50 4.18
N CYS A 97 -16.20 -17.45 3.24
CA CYS A 97 -15.59 -17.30 1.92
C CYS A 97 -16.15 -16.08 1.16
N ILE A 98 -17.47 -15.85 1.20
CA ILE A 98 -18.09 -14.66 0.60
C ILE A 98 -17.55 -13.38 1.24
N LEU A 99 -17.45 -13.33 2.57
CA LEU A 99 -16.88 -12.16 3.27
C LEU A 99 -15.44 -11.90 2.87
N LEU A 100 -14.60 -12.93 2.77
CA LEU A 100 -13.21 -12.81 2.35
C LEU A 100 -13.10 -12.29 0.91
N LEU A 101 -13.95 -12.76 -0.01
CA LEU A 101 -14.01 -12.25 -1.38
C LEU A 101 -14.45 -10.78 -1.44
N ILE A 102 -15.40 -10.38 -0.60
CA ILE A 102 -15.83 -8.98 -0.47
C ILE A 102 -14.67 -8.11 -0.01
N VAL A 103 -13.98 -8.49 1.06
CA VAL A 103 -12.83 -7.76 1.62
C VAL A 103 -11.71 -7.67 0.59
N GLY A 104 -11.33 -8.80 -0.04
CA GLY A 104 -10.30 -8.83 -1.08
C GLY A 104 -10.64 -7.96 -2.30
N GLY A 105 -11.91 -7.98 -2.73
CA GLY A 105 -12.38 -7.14 -3.83
C GLY A 105 -12.34 -5.63 -3.52
N ILE A 106 -12.55 -5.25 -2.26
CA ILE A 106 -12.51 -3.85 -1.83
C ILE A 106 -11.06 -3.37 -1.63
N LEU A 107 -10.20 -4.16 -0.98
CA LEU A 107 -8.83 -3.78 -0.63
C LEU A 107 -7.84 -3.95 -1.79
N GLY A 108 -8.04 -4.95 -2.64
CA GLY A 108 -7.11 -5.27 -3.73
C GLY A 108 -6.74 -4.09 -4.66
N PRO A 109 -7.66 -3.24 -5.11
CA PRO A 109 -7.34 -2.09 -5.95
C PRO A 109 -6.42 -1.05 -5.29
N ILE A 110 -6.44 -0.94 -3.96
CA ILE A 110 -5.61 0.02 -3.21
C ILE A 110 -4.17 -0.49 -3.17
N GLY A 111 -3.94 -1.75 -2.75
CA GLY A 111 -2.60 -2.32 -2.67
C GLY A 111 -1.89 -2.36 -4.03
N ALA A 112 -2.61 -2.71 -5.10
CA ALA A 112 -2.06 -2.70 -6.45
C ALA A 112 -1.67 -1.29 -6.96
N TYR A 113 -2.30 -0.24 -6.44
CA TYR A 113 -1.93 1.13 -6.76
C TYR A 113 -0.65 1.54 -6.03
N ASP A 114 -0.57 1.31 -4.71
CA ASP A 114 0.57 1.70 -3.87
C ASP A 114 1.86 1.06 -4.36
N SER A 115 1.86 -0.23 -4.65
CA SER A 115 3.00 -0.95 -5.21
C SER A 115 3.51 -0.32 -6.52
N LYS A 116 2.61 -0.02 -7.46
CA LYS A 116 2.99 0.61 -8.74
C LYS A 116 3.58 2.01 -8.59
N VAL A 117 3.12 2.77 -7.59
CA VAL A 117 3.68 4.09 -7.31
C VAL A 117 5.09 3.96 -6.76
N LYS A 118 5.30 3.09 -5.77
CA LYS A 118 6.62 2.82 -5.19
C LYS A 118 7.62 2.42 -6.29
N ASP A 119 7.30 1.42 -7.12
CA ASP A 119 8.19 0.91 -8.16
C ASP A 119 8.63 1.93 -9.20
N LYS A 120 7.80 2.92 -9.49
CA LYS A 120 8.09 3.88 -10.57
C LYS A 120 8.58 5.23 -10.07
N VAL A 121 8.11 5.68 -8.91
CA VAL A 121 8.43 7.01 -8.39
C VAL A 121 9.72 6.98 -7.57
N PHE A 122 9.91 5.98 -6.71
CA PHE A 122 11.08 5.92 -5.83
C PHE A 122 12.40 5.84 -6.59
N PRO A 123 12.58 5.01 -7.64
CA PRO A 123 13.81 5.03 -8.43
C PRO A 123 14.12 6.40 -9.02
N LYS A 124 13.10 7.18 -9.40
CA LYS A 124 13.30 8.55 -9.93
C LYS A 124 13.67 9.56 -8.85
N ILE A 125 13.16 9.39 -7.64
CA ILE A 125 13.57 10.21 -6.50
C ILE A 125 15.05 9.92 -6.17
N PHE A 126 15.42 8.65 -6.06
CA PHE A 126 16.78 8.27 -5.69
C PHE A 126 17.81 8.55 -6.76
N SER A 127 17.45 8.52 -8.05
CA SER A 127 18.34 8.90 -9.15
C SER A 127 18.81 10.36 -9.09
N PHE A 128 18.19 11.22 -8.27
CA PHE A 128 18.68 12.57 -8.00
C PHE A 128 19.97 12.56 -7.18
N PHE A 129 20.10 11.62 -6.26
CA PHE A 129 21.24 11.53 -5.34
C PHE A 129 22.42 10.74 -5.92
N GLY A 130 22.20 9.92 -6.96
CA GLY A 130 23.24 9.09 -7.59
C GLY A 130 22.69 7.80 -8.15
N ASP A 131 23.57 6.83 -8.35
CA ASP A 131 23.20 5.49 -8.86
C ASP A 131 22.66 4.62 -7.73
N PHE A 132 21.42 4.91 -7.32
CA PHE A 132 20.71 4.15 -6.32
C PHE A 132 19.74 3.16 -6.96
N VAL A 133 19.72 1.93 -6.43
CA VAL A 133 18.74 0.90 -6.75
C VAL A 133 17.69 0.88 -5.66
N TYR A 134 16.44 0.82 -6.05
CA TYR A 134 15.30 0.60 -5.16
C TYR A 134 14.67 -0.75 -5.46
N ASP A 135 14.38 -1.52 -4.43
CA ASP A 135 13.64 -2.78 -4.50
C ASP A 135 12.60 -2.86 -3.39
N GLN A 136 11.34 -2.99 -3.78
CA GLN A 136 10.22 -3.04 -2.84
C GLN A 136 10.22 -4.33 -2.01
N SER A 137 10.78 -5.44 -2.53
CA SER A 137 10.76 -6.74 -1.84
C SER A 137 11.72 -6.85 -0.65
N GLY A 138 12.63 -5.85 -0.50
CA GLY A 138 13.68 -5.91 0.51
C GLY A 138 14.76 -6.94 0.15
N MET A 139 16.00 -6.51 -0.01
CA MET A 139 17.11 -7.41 -0.40
C MET A 139 18.04 -7.78 0.75
N SER A 140 17.84 -7.23 1.94
CA SER A 140 18.84 -7.31 2.99
C SER A 140 18.24 -7.81 4.29
N SER A 141 18.71 -8.98 4.75
CA SER A 141 18.50 -9.38 6.12
C SER A 141 19.23 -8.46 7.09
N VAL A 142 18.62 -8.18 8.22
CA VAL A 142 19.22 -7.40 9.31
C VAL A 142 20.13 -8.24 10.21
N ASP A 143 20.28 -9.53 9.96
CA ASP A 143 21.12 -10.45 10.73
C ASP A 143 22.54 -9.92 10.98
N ARG A 144 23.11 -9.21 10.00
CA ARG A 144 24.43 -8.58 10.13
C ARG A 144 24.54 -7.58 11.28
N PHE A 145 23.42 -7.04 11.72
CA PHE A 145 23.39 -6.05 12.80
C PHE A 145 23.13 -6.67 14.18
N LYS A 146 22.80 -7.98 14.25
CA LYS A 146 22.63 -8.70 15.54
C LYS A 146 23.86 -8.61 16.43
N SER A 147 25.05 -8.75 15.82
CA SER A 147 26.32 -8.71 16.55
C SER A 147 26.69 -7.30 17.08
N SER A 148 26.03 -6.25 16.55
CA SER A 148 26.28 -4.87 17.00
C SER A 148 25.60 -4.53 18.34
N GLY A 149 24.65 -5.35 18.80
CA GLY A 149 23.84 -5.08 20.00
C GLY A 149 22.86 -3.92 19.88
N ILE A 150 22.68 -3.37 18.66
CA ILE A 150 21.76 -2.26 18.39
C ILE A 150 20.33 -2.80 18.21
N ILE A 151 20.22 -3.99 17.63
CA ILE A 151 18.93 -4.65 17.35
C ILE A 151 18.64 -5.65 18.47
N PRO A 152 17.44 -5.62 19.10
CA PRO A 152 17.04 -6.61 20.07
C PRO A 152 16.93 -8.00 19.42
N SER A 153 16.85 -9.05 20.24
CA SER A 153 16.53 -10.39 19.74
C SER A 153 15.11 -10.42 19.18
N TYR A 154 14.92 -11.10 18.06
CA TYR A 154 13.63 -11.27 17.39
C TYR A 154 13.52 -12.69 16.84
N ASP A 155 12.29 -13.17 16.72
CA ASP A 155 11.96 -14.48 16.20
C ASP A 155 11.51 -14.44 14.74
N GLN A 156 10.93 -13.31 14.30
CA GLN A 156 10.47 -13.10 12.92
C GLN A 156 11.06 -11.81 12.36
N GLU A 157 11.41 -11.87 11.07
CA GLU A 157 11.95 -10.74 10.32
C GLU A 157 11.19 -10.61 8.99
N GLU A 158 10.60 -9.45 8.75
CA GLU A 158 10.05 -9.05 7.47
C GLU A 158 10.76 -7.79 7.00
N THR A 159 11.36 -7.83 5.80
CA THR A 159 12.06 -6.68 5.22
C THR A 159 11.34 -6.17 3.99
N GLU A 160 11.29 -4.84 3.84
CA GLU A 160 10.75 -4.17 2.67
C GLU A 160 11.52 -2.87 2.38
N ASP A 161 11.24 -2.30 1.19
CA ASP A 161 11.75 -1.00 0.76
C ASP A 161 13.29 -0.88 0.84
N TYR A 162 14.01 -1.78 0.17
CA TYR A 162 15.48 -1.72 0.07
C TYR A 162 15.93 -0.60 -0.86
N ILE A 163 16.91 0.17 -0.41
CA ILE A 163 17.61 1.19 -1.19
C ILE A 163 19.11 0.96 -1.05
N GLY A 164 19.80 0.78 -2.16
CA GLY A 164 21.24 0.59 -2.18
C GLY A 164 21.92 1.43 -3.24
N GLY A 165 23.07 2.01 -2.91
CA GLY A 165 23.84 2.82 -3.86
C GLY A 165 25.06 3.46 -3.25
N GLU A 166 25.66 4.37 -4.00
CA GLU A 166 26.84 5.13 -3.56
C GLU A 166 26.54 6.64 -3.60
N TYR A 167 26.87 7.32 -2.52
CA TYR A 167 26.79 8.76 -2.43
C TYR A 167 28.12 9.35 -1.93
N LYS A 168 28.76 10.18 -2.77
CA LYS A 168 30.04 10.83 -2.47
C LYS A 168 31.14 9.85 -1.99
N GLY A 169 31.24 8.67 -2.63
CA GLY A 169 32.22 7.63 -2.28
C GLY A 169 31.85 6.78 -1.07
N VAL A 170 30.64 6.94 -0.52
CA VAL A 170 30.15 6.14 0.60
C VAL A 170 29.06 5.21 0.11
N THR A 171 29.23 3.90 0.31
CA THR A 171 28.17 2.92 0.05
C THR A 171 27.07 3.03 1.11
N ILE A 172 25.84 3.26 0.67
CA ILE A 172 24.68 3.39 1.53
C ILE A 172 23.74 2.21 1.22
N ARG A 173 23.21 1.59 2.27
CA ARG A 173 22.16 0.57 2.20
C ARG A 173 21.13 0.84 3.28
N LEU A 174 19.90 1.00 2.86
CA LEU A 174 18.74 1.22 3.73
C LEU A 174 17.74 0.13 3.47
N THR A 175 17.08 -0.35 4.48
CA THR A 175 15.93 -1.24 4.37
C THR A 175 15.00 -0.98 5.54
N GLU A 176 13.71 -1.11 5.30
CA GLU A 176 12.72 -1.17 6.36
C GLU A 176 12.64 -2.61 6.87
N ALA A 177 12.61 -2.79 8.19
CA ALA A 177 12.50 -4.11 8.80
C ALA A 177 11.49 -4.08 9.95
N HIS A 178 10.55 -5.00 9.89
CA HIS A 178 9.66 -5.37 10.99
C HIS A 178 10.24 -6.57 11.73
N LEU A 179 10.45 -6.41 13.02
CA LEU A 179 11.05 -7.43 13.89
C LEU A 179 10.06 -7.75 15.02
N GLU A 180 9.70 -9.04 15.17
CA GLU A 180 8.81 -9.55 16.22
C GLU A 180 9.48 -10.66 17.04
#